data_ad5f559cb740a3c30b6423069f33f574
#
_entry.id   ad5f559cb740a3c30b6423069f33f574
#
_cell.length_a   1.000
_cell.length_b   1.000
_cell.length_c   1.000
_cell.angle_alpha   90.00
_cell.angle_beta   90.00
_cell.angle_gamma   90.00
#
_symmetry.space_group_name_H-M   'P 1'
#
loop_
_entity.id
_entity.type
_entity.pdbx_description
1 polymer ?
#
loop_
_entity_poly.entity_id
_entity_poly.type
_entity_poly.pdbx_seq_one_letter_code
_entity_poly.pdbx_strand_id
1 'polypeptide(L)'
;MATIKDVAKRANVSTTTVSHVINKTRFVAEETRNNVWAAIKELHYSPSAVARSLKVNHTKSIGLLATSSEAPYFAEIIEAVEKNCFQKGYTLILGNAWNSLEKQRAYLSMMAQKRVDGLLVMCSEYPESLLTMLEEYRNIPMVVMDWGEAKADFTDSVIDNAFEGGYMAGRYLIERGHRDIGVIPGPLERNTGAGRLAGFMKAMEEALITVPANWIVQGDFEPESGYRAMQQILSQSPRPTAIFCGGDIMAMGALCAADEMGLRVPQDISLIGYDNVRNARFFTPALTTIHQPKDSLGETAFNMLLDRIVSKREESQSIEVHPRLIERRSVADGPFRDYRR
;
A
#
# COMPACT_ATOMS: atom_id res chain seq x y z
N MET A 1 -8.99 -34.92 -19.23
CA MET A 1 -7.84 -34.67 -18.34
C MET A 1 -7.52 -35.95 -17.59
N ALA A 2 -6.25 -36.36 -17.52
CA ALA A 2 -5.85 -37.50 -16.71
C ALA A 2 -6.13 -37.27 -15.23
N THR A 3 -6.46 -38.31 -14.50
CA THR A 3 -6.78 -38.27 -13.08
C THR A 3 -5.69 -38.97 -12.26
N ILE A 4 -5.67 -38.79 -10.93
CA ILE A 4 -4.76 -39.49 -10.04
C ILE A 4 -4.95 -41.02 -10.13
N LYS A 5 -6.16 -41.47 -10.48
CA LYS A 5 -6.46 -42.92 -10.69
C LYS A 5 -5.75 -43.44 -11.95
N ASP A 6 -5.67 -42.65 -13.02
CA ASP A 6 -4.99 -43.03 -14.25
C ASP A 6 -3.47 -43.11 -14.03
N VAL A 7 -2.88 -42.19 -13.29
CA VAL A 7 -1.48 -42.23 -12.89
C VAL A 7 -1.19 -43.48 -12.03
N ALA A 8 -2.03 -43.74 -11.05
CA ALA A 8 -1.92 -44.92 -10.18
C ALA A 8 -1.95 -46.23 -10.99
N LYS A 9 -2.90 -46.35 -11.92
CA LYS A 9 -3.01 -47.50 -12.84
C LYS A 9 -1.78 -47.61 -13.73
N ARG A 10 -1.30 -46.54 -14.32
CA ARG A 10 -0.13 -46.52 -15.22
C ARG A 10 1.18 -46.86 -14.50
N ALA A 11 1.34 -46.37 -13.25
CA ALA A 11 2.51 -46.66 -12.43
C ALA A 11 2.40 -47.98 -11.63
N ASN A 12 1.30 -48.70 -11.75
CA ASN A 12 0.99 -49.94 -11.01
C ASN A 12 1.11 -49.76 -9.48
N VAL A 13 0.56 -48.70 -8.94
CA VAL A 13 0.54 -48.38 -7.51
C VAL A 13 -0.83 -47.89 -7.04
N SER A 14 -1.02 -47.74 -5.73
CA SER A 14 -2.24 -47.15 -5.19
C SER A 14 -2.27 -45.62 -5.42
N THR A 15 -3.49 -45.04 -5.45
CA THR A 15 -3.63 -43.57 -5.48
C THR A 15 -3.02 -42.88 -4.25
N THR A 16 -2.98 -43.60 -3.13
CA THR A 16 -2.32 -43.13 -1.89
C THR A 16 -0.80 -43.05 -2.10
N THR A 17 -0.19 -44.04 -2.77
CA THR A 17 1.24 -44.03 -3.10
C THR A 17 1.56 -42.85 -4.04
N VAL A 18 0.76 -42.63 -5.09
CA VAL A 18 0.90 -41.46 -5.97
C VAL A 18 0.84 -40.15 -5.17
N SER A 19 -0.12 -40.03 -4.26
CA SER A 19 -0.25 -38.87 -3.38
C SER A 19 0.97 -38.67 -2.48
N HIS A 20 1.54 -39.75 -1.92
CA HIS A 20 2.77 -39.69 -1.11
C HIS A 20 3.98 -39.24 -1.93
N VAL A 21 4.13 -39.70 -3.16
CA VAL A 21 5.21 -39.28 -4.07
C VAL A 21 5.10 -37.79 -4.41
N ILE A 22 3.91 -37.34 -4.82
CA ILE A 22 3.67 -35.93 -5.20
C ILE A 22 3.90 -34.99 -4.02
N ASN A 23 3.36 -35.32 -2.84
CA ASN A 23 3.38 -34.43 -1.67
C ASN A 23 4.57 -34.69 -0.72
N LYS A 24 5.44 -35.65 -1.03
CA LYS A 24 6.62 -36.03 -0.20
C LYS A 24 6.27 -36.31 1.28
N THR A 25 5.09 -36.87 1.55
CA THR A 25 4.55 -37.02 2.92
C THR A 25 5.03 -38.29 3.61
N ARG A 26 5.54 -39.28 2.87
CA ARG A 26 6.15 -40.52 3.40
C ARG A 26 7.28 -40.97 2.50
N PHE A 27 8.16 -41.78 3.07
CA PHE A 27 9.19 -42.46 2.29
C PHE A 27 8.54 -43.40 1.26
N VAL A 28 8.98 -43.29 0.01
CA VAL A 28 8.62 -44.21 -1.09
C VAL A 28 9.92 -44.62 -1.78
N ALA A 29 10.08 -45.91 -2.03
CA ALA A 29 11.25 -46.47 -2.70
C ALA A 29 11.53 -45.73 -4.02
N GLU A 30 12.81 -45.55 -4.35
CA GLU A 30 13.25 -44.73 -5.48
C GLU A 30 12.69 -45.20 -6.81
N GLU A 31 12.68 -46.52 -7.05
CA GLU A 31 12.09 -47.10 -8.24
C GLU A 31 10.60 -46.76 -8.38
N THR A 32 9.83 -46.93 -7.32
CA THR A 32 8.40 -46.60 -7.30
C THR A 32 8.17 -45.10 -7.54
N ARG A 33 9.01 -44.26 -6.94
CA ARG A 33 8.95 -42.80 -7.13
C ARG A 33 9.19 -42.43 -8.59
N ASN A 34 10.21 -43.02 -9.22
CA ASN A 34 10.55 -42.76 -10.61
C ASN A 34 9.45 -43.26 -11.56
N ASN A 35 8.83 -44.42 -11.30
CA ASN A 35 7.69 -44.91 -12.07
C ASN A 35 6.47 -43.99 -12.00
N VAL A 36 6.19 -43.42 -10.82
CA VAL A 36 5.10 -42.46 -10.64
C VAL A 36 5.38 -41.16 -11.40
N TRP A 37 6.60 -40.61 -11.33
CA TRP A 37 6.96 -39.43 -12.08
C TRP A 37 6.95 -39.63 -13.60
N ALA A 38 7.36 -40.79 -14.08
CA ALA A 38 7.27 -41.17 -15.49
C ALA A 38 5.81 -41.23 -15.96
N ALA A 39 4.92 -41.83 -15.18
CA ALA A 39 3.48 -41.88 -15.48
C ALA A 39 2.82 -40.48 -15.48
N ILE A 40 3.19 -39.61 -14.52
CA ILE A 40 2.74 -38.24 -14.46
C ILE A 40 3.12 -37.49 -15.75
N LYS A 41 4.39 -37.62 -16.18
CA LYS A 41 4.92 -36.98 -17.39
C LYS A 41 4.21 -37.47 -18.67
N GLU A 42 4.07 -38.79 -18.80
CA GLU A 42 3.44 -39.44 -19.95
C GLU A 42 1.97 -39.07 -20.11
N LEU A 43 1.23 -39.02 -18.99
CA LEU A 43 -0.19 -38.68 -18.99
C LEU A 43 -0.46 -37.18 -18.92
N HIS A 44 0.58 -36.35 -18.91
CA HIS A 44 0.46 -34.89 -18.70
C HIS A 44 -0.44 -34.56 -17.51
N TYR A 45 -0.35 -35.36 -16.44
CA TYR A 45 -1.16 -35.20 -15.26
C TYR A 45 -0.67 -34.01 -14.43
N SER A 46 -1.55 -33.06 -14.16
CA SER A 46 -1.32 -31.98 -13.20
C SER A 46 -2.14 -32.23 -11.94
N PRO A 47 -1.50 -32.32 -10.76
CA PRO A 47 -2.23 -32.49 -9.50
C PRO A 47 -3.25 -31.38 -9.30
N SER A 48 -4.52 -31.73 -9.06
CA SER A 48 -5.57 -30.75 -8.77
C SER A 48 -5.30 -30.04 -7.45
N ALA A 49 -5.02 -28.74 -7.51
CA ALA A 49 -4.90 -27.90 -6.32
C ALA A 49 -6.18 -27.90 -5.48
N VAL A 50 -7.36 -27.97 -6.15
CA VAL A 50 -8.67 -28.04 -5.51
C VAL A 50 -8.84 -29.34 -4.70
N ALA A 51 -8.45 -30.48 -5.27
CA ALA A 51 -8.54 -31.77 -4.55
C ALA A 51 -7.59 -31.81 -3.35
N ARG A 52 -6.43 -31.17 -3.47
CA ARG A 52 -5.46 -31.05 -2.37
C ARG A 52 -5.98 -30.11 -1.28
N SER A 53 -6.49 -28.95 -1.63
CA SER A 53 -7.00 -27.97 -0.67
C SER A 53 -8.17 -28.48 0.15
N LEU A 54 -9.07 -29.27 -0.45
CA LEU A 54 -10.17 -29.96 0.25
C LEU A 54 -9.67 -30.94 1.31
N LYS A 55 -8.50 -31.58 1.10
CA LYS A 55 -7.92 -32.56 2.04
C LYS A 55 -7.14 -31.90 3.17
N VAL A 56 -6.47 -30.76 2.90
CA VAL A 56 -5.56 -30.09 3.86
C VAL A 56 -6.23 -28.87 4.49
N ASN A 57 -7.40 -28.45 3.99
CA ASN A 57 -8.14 -27.25 4.38
C ASN A 57 -7.35 -25.95 4.22
N HIS A 58 -6.39 -25.92 3.29
CA HIS A 58 -5.57 -24.77 2.93
C HIS A 58 -5.43 -24.69 1.41
N THR A 59 -5.67 -23.50 0.85
CA THR A 59 -5.59 -23.25 -0.59
C THR A 59 -4.23 -22.69 -1.03
N LYS A 60 -3.42 -22.24 -0.07
CA LYS A 60 -2.19 -21.49 -0.31
C LYS A 60 -2.44 -20.26 -1.19
N SER A 61 -3.57 -19.58 -0.96
CA SER A 61 -3.92 -18.34 -1.62
C SER A 61 -4.29 -17.26 -0.61
N ILE A 62 -3.82 -16.05 -0.86
CA ILE A 62 -4.13 -14.84 -0.11
C ILE A 62 -4.92 -13.91 -1.02
N GLY A 63 -6.03 -13.38 -0.52
CA GLY A 63 -6.76 -12.29 -1.17
C GLY A 63 -6.18 -10.95 -0.79
N LEU A 64 -5.99 -10.05 -1.73
CA LEU A 64 -5.68 -8.64 -1.50
C LEU A 64 -6.74 -7.77 -2.15
N LEU A 65 -7.51 -7.07 -1.33
CA LEU A 65 -8.44 -6.05 -1.79
C LEU A 65 -7.73 -4.70 -1.76
N ALA A 66 -7.48 -4.11 -2.93
CA ALA A 66 -6.78 -2.84 -3.07
C ALA A 66 -7.70 -1.75 -3.62
N THR A 67 -7.45 -0.50 -3.22
CA THR A 67 -8.13 0.68 -3.78
C THR A 67 -7.80 0.85 -5.26
N SER A 68 -6.52 0.86 -5.59
CA SER A 68 -6.02 1.03 -6.97
C SER A 68 -4.73 0.23 -7.14
N SER A 69 -4.59 -0.42 -8.29
CA SER A 69 -3.33 -1.06 -8.70
C SER A 69 -2.53 -0.17 -9.66
N GLU A 70 -3.07 0.97 -10.06
CA GLU A 70 -2.46 1.92 -10.99
C GLU A 70 -1.64 2.98 -10.26
N ALA A 71 -2.13 3.48 -9.13
CA ALA A 71 -1.42 4.47 -8.33
C ALA A 71 -0.09 3.90 -7.82
N PRO A 72 1.05 4.57 -8.09
CA PRO A 72 2.39 4.04 -7.79
C PRO A 72 2.59 3.63 -6.32
N TYR A 73 2.01 4.37 -5.39
CA TYR A 73 2.05 4.05 -3.95
C TYR A 73 1.49 2.65 -3.67
N PHE A 74 0.27 2.38 -4.13
CA PHE A 74 -0.39 1.09 -3.92
C PHE A 74 0.29 -0.03 -4.71
N ALA A 75 0.75 0.26 -5.95
CA ALA A 75 1.46 -0.71 -6.77
C ALA A 75 2.74 -1.24 -6.09
N GLU A 76 3.49 -0.37 -5.42
CA GLU A 76 4.71 -0.76 -4.69
C GLU A 76 4.40 -1.63 -3.46
N ILE A 77 3.29 -1.37 -2.75
CA ILE A 77 2.83 -2.24 -1.64
C ILE A 77 2.36 -3.60 -2.16
N ILE A 78 1.59 -3.62 -3.25
CA ILE A 78 1.13 -4.86 -3.89
C ILE A 78 2.31 -5.73 -4.29
N GLU A 79 3.37 -5.14 -4.87
CA GLU A 79 4.61 -5.84 -5.23
C GLU A 79 5.31 -6.43 -3.98
N ALA A 80 5.37 -5.67 -2.88
CA ALA A 80 5.96 -6.15 -1.63
C ALA A 80 5.17 -7.35 -1.05
N VAL A 81 3.84 -7.27 -1.06
CA VAL A 81 2.96 -8.38 -0.63
C VAL A 81 3.13 -9.60 -1.54
N GLU A 82 3.12 -9.41 -2.87
CA GLU A 82 3.27 -10.51 -3.84
C GLU A 82 4.59 -11.25 -3.64
N LYS A 83 5.69 -10.53 -3.52
CA LYS A 83 7.02 -11.08 -3.26
C LYS A 83 7.05 -11.96 -2.00
N ASN A 84 6.45 -11.51 -0.92
CA ASN A 84 6.35 -12.26 0.33
C ASN A 84 5.45 -13.49 0.18
N CYS A 85 4.31 -13.37 -0.50
CA CYS A 85 3.44 -14.50 -0.85
C CYS A 85 4.22 -15.57 -1.62
N PHE A 86 4.90 -15.17 -2.70
CA PHE A 86 5.68 -16.09 -3.55
C PHE A 86 6.77 -16.82 -2.76
N GLN A 87 7.55 -16.10 -1.94
CA GLN A 87 8.61 -16.70 -1.11
C GLN A 87 8.10 -17.73 -0.12
N LYS A 88 6.87 -17.57 0.38
CA LYS A 88 6.23 -18.51 1.33
C LYS A 88 5.32 -19.54 0.64
N GLY A 89 5.32 -19.57 -0.71
CA GLY A 89 4.56 -20.54 -1.50
C GLY A 89 3.05 -20.27 -1.49
N TYR A 90 2.64 -19.01 -1.34
CA TYR A 90 1.27 -18.53 -1.52
C TYR A 90 1.08 -17.89 -2.89
N THR A 91 -0.14 -17.96 -3.39
CA THR A 91 -0.59 -17.22 -4.59
C THR A 91 -1.38 -16.01 -4.15
N LEU A 92 -1.07 -14.83 -4.69
CA LEU A 92 -1.84 -13.62 -4.45
C LEU A 92 -3.01 -13.53 -5.42
N ILE A 93 -4.22 -13.26 -4.91
CA ILE A 93 -5.43 -12.95 -5.68
C ILE A 93 -5.76 -11.48 -5.44
N LEU A 94 -5.56 -10.63 -6.46
CA LEU A 94 -5.78 -9.20 -6.38
C LEU A 94 -7.21 -8.84 -6.79
N GLY A 95 -7.91 -8.08 -5.97
CA GLY A 95 -9.16 -7.39 -6.27
C GLY A 95 -8.92 -5.87 -6.28
N ASN A 96 -9.11 -5.22 -7.44
CA ASN A 96 -8.96 -3.77 -7.59
C ASN A 96 -10.33 -3.10 -7.50
N ALA A 97 -10.63 -2.50 -6.36
CA ALA A 97 -11.98 -2.06 -6.01
C ALA A 97 -12.32 -0.61 -6.40
N TRP A 98 -11.32 0.27 -6.63
CA TRP A 98 -11.53 1.69 -6.98
C TRP A 98 -12.52 2.42 -6.05
N ASN A 99 -12.45 2.15 -4.74
CA ASN A 99 -13.37 2.68 -3.71
C ASN A 99 -14.87 2.41 -4.00
N SER A 100 -15.18 1.42 -4.85
CA SER A 100 -16.55 1.01 -5.16
C SER A 100 -17.01 -0.08 -4.20
N LEU A 101 -18.01 0.19 -3.37
CA LEU A 101 -18.60 -0.79 -2.45
C LEU A 101 -19.14 -2.04 -3.19
N GLU A 102 -19.68 -1.87 -4.39
CA GLU A 102 -20.14 -2.97 -5.22
C GLU A 102 -18.99 -3.90 -5.60
N LYS A 103 -17.87 -3.33 -6.09
CA LYS A 103 -16.67 -4.10 -6.44
C LYS A 103 -16.03 -4.74 -5.20
N GLN A 104 -15.97 -4.01 -4.08
CA GLN A 104 -15.45 -4.55 -2.82
C GLN A 104 -16.24 -5.79 -2.41
N ARG A 105 -17.59 -5.72 -2.40
CA ARG A 105 -18.46 -6.86 -2.09
C ARG A 105 -18.26 -8.02 -3.07
N ALA A 106 -18.18 -7.76 -4.35
CA ALA A 106 -17.99 -8.78 -5.38
C ALA A 106 -16.64 -9.51 -5.21
N TYR A 107 -15.55 -8.78 -4.97
CA TYR A 107 -14.23 -9.36 -4.75
C TYR A 107 -14.14 -10.15 -3.43
N LEU A 108 -14.68 -9.62 -2.33
CA LEU A 108 -14.72 -10.34 -1.05
C LEU A 108 -15.49 -11.64 -1.17
N SER A 109 -16.67 -11.61 -1.80
CA SER A 109 -17.47 -12.81 -2.06
C SER A 109 -16.73 -13.83 -2.91
N MET A 110 -16.06 -13.38 -3.99
CA MET A 110 -15.25 -14.24 -4.85
C MET A 110 -14.07 -14.86 -4.08
N MET A 111 -13.34 -14.09 -3.28
CA MET A 111 -12.22 -14.57 -2.46
C MET A 111 -12.68 -15.59 -1.42
N ALA A 112 -13.81 -15.34 -0.76
CA ALA A 112 -14.44 -16.29 0.18
C ALA A 112 -14.86 -17.59 -0.52
N GLN A 113 -15.49 -17.53 -1.70
CA GLN A 113 -15.86 -18.70 -2.50
C GLN A 113 -14.63 -19.51 -2.95
N LYS A 114 -13.52 -18.83 -3.27
CA LYS A 114 -12.25 -19.48 -3.58
C LYS A 114 -11.53 -20.01 -2.33
N ARG A 115 -12.07 -19.77 -1.13
CA ARG A 115 -11.53 -20.20 0.16
C ARG A 115 -10.09 -19.73 0.34
N VAL A 116 -9.81 -18.44 0.10
CA VAL A 116 -8.50 -17.89 0.42
C VAL A 116 -8.17 -18.14 1.89
N ASP A 117 -6.91 -18.41 2.19
CA ASP A 117 -6.46 -18.72 3.56
C ASP A 117 -6.47 -17.45 4.45
N GLY A 118 -6.41 -16.26 3.83
CA GLY A 118 -6.49 -14.98 4.52
C GLY A 118 -6.70 -13.82 3.56
N LEU A 119 -7.04 -12.66 4.12
CA LEU A 119 -7.31 -11.42 3.41
C LEU A 119 -6.38 -10.30 3.88
N LEU A 120 -5.83 -9.56 2.92
CA LEU A 120 -5.23 -8.25 3.12
C LEU A 120 -6.17 -7.21 2.53
N VAL A 121 -6.45 -6.15 3.26
CA VAL A 121 -7.37 -5.09 2.82
C VAL A 121 -6.62 -3.76 2.87
N MET A 122 -6.45 -3.14 1.72
CA MET A 122 -5.74 -1.89 1.52
C MET A 122 -6.69 -0.92 0.81
N CYS A 123 -7.52 -0.25 1.60
CA CYS A 123 -8.45 0.75 1.13
C CYS A 123 -8.28 1.99 2.02
N SER A 124 -7.90 3.11 1.43
CA SER A 124 -7.61 4.36 2.17
C SER A 124 -8.86 5.08 2.69
N GLU A 125 -10.04 4.60 2.34
CA GLU A 125 -11.32 5.05 2.87
C GLU A 125 -11.91 3.98 3.78
N TYR A 126 -12.40 4.42 4.93
CA TYR A 126 -13.03 3.55 5.92
C TYR A 126 -14.49 3.95 6.15
N PRO A 127 -15.36 3.81 5.16
CA PRO A 127 -16.78 4.00 5.41
C PRO A 127 -17.28 2.89 6.34
N GLU A 128 -18.19 3.21 7.25
CA GLU A 128 -18.84 2.24 8.14
C GLU A 128 -19.42 1.04 7.38
N SER A 129 -19.87 1.30 6.14
CA SER A 129 -20.37 0.26 5.23
C SER A 129 -19.32 -0.78 4.84
N LEU A 130 -18.04 -0.40 4.68
CA LEU A 130 -16.98 -1.35 4.41
C LEU A 130 -16.65 -2.18 5.64
N LEU A 131 -16.62 -1.58 6.83
CA LEU A 131 -16.45 -2.31 8.10
C LEU A 131 -17.52 -3.37 8.28
N THR A 132 -18.78 -2.99 8.14
CA THR A 132 -19.91 -3.92 8.22
C THR A 132 -19.77 -5.06 7.20
N MET A 133 -19.30 -4.75 5.98
CA MET A 133 -19.05 -5.74 4.95
C MET A 133 -17.89 -6.69 5.33
N LEU A 134 -16.81 -6.18 5.89
CA LEU A 134 -15.67 -7.01 6.33
C LEU A 134 -16.05 -7.91 7.51
N GLU A 135 -16.94 -7.46 8.40
CA GLU A 135 -17.43 -8.26 9.50
C GLU A 135 -18.19 -9.51 9.04
N GLU A 136 -18.87 -9.46 7.89
CA GLU A 136 -19.50 -10.65 7.27
C GLU A 136 -18.46 -11.77 6.99
N TYR A 137 -17.17 -11.40 6.84
CA TYR A 137 -16.06 -12.31 6.53
C TYR A 137 -15.10 -12.51 7.70
N ARG A 138 -15.48 -12.15 8.95
CA ARG A 138 -14.64 -12.23 10.15
C ARG A 138 -14.03 -13.62 10.42
N ASN A 139 -14.60 -14.68 9.84
CA ASN A 139 -14.07 -16.04 9.95
C ASN A 139 -12.82 -16.28 9.07
N ILE A 140 -12.47 -15.35 8.18
CA ILE A 140 -11.26 -15.40 7.38
C ILE A 140 -10.22 -14.52 8.07
N PRO A 141 -9.03 -15.03 8.42
CA PRO A 141 -7.95 -14.22 8.94
C PRO A 141 -7.73 -12.97 8.09
N MET A 142 -7.66 -11.81 8.72
CA MET A 142 -7.63 -10.53 8.00
C MET A 142 -6.64 -9.56 8.62
N VAL A 143 -5.97 -8.77 7.75
CA VAL A 143 -5.15 -7.61 8.13
C VAL A 143 -5.54 -6.43 7.26
N VAL A 144 -5.79 -5.29 7.88
CA VAL A 144 -6.04 -4.01 7.18
C VAL A 144 -4.78 -3.17 7.16
N MET A 145 -4.57 -2.41 6.07
CA MET A 145 -3.40 -1.56 5.86
C MET A 145 -3.84 -0.20 5.32
N ASP A 146 -3.06 0.86 5.59
CA ASP A 146 -3.25 2.21 5.04
C ASP A 146 -4.60 2.85 5.43
N TRP A 147 -5.09 2.60 6.64
CA TRP A 147 -6.41 3.05 7.11
C TRP A 147 -6.36 4.03 8.28
N GLY A 148 -5.20 4.29 8.85
CA GLY A 148 -5.09 4.88 10.18
C GLY A 148 -5.52 3.87 11.26
N GLU A 149 -5.96 4.32 12.44
CA GLU A 149 -6.40 3.43 13.51
C GLU A 149 -7.63 2.61 13.09
N ALA A 150 -7.45 1.31 12.84
CA ALA A 150 -8.56 0.39 12.62
C ALA A 150 -9.26 0.09 13.96
N LYS A 151 -10.53 0.46 14.06
CA LYS A 151 -11.35 0.22 15.26
C LYS A 151 -12.15 -1.08 15.14
N ALA A 152 -11.55 -2.16 14.67
CA ALA A 152 -12.21 -3.45 14.55
C ALA A 152 -11.45 -4.52 15.34
N ASP A 153 -12.15 -5.25 16.20
CA ASP A 153 -11.60 -6.30 17.06
C ASP A 153 -11.34 -7.63 16.35
N PHE A 154 -11.87 -7.79 15.14
CA PHE A 154 -11.75 -9.01 14.33
C PHE A 154 -10.61 -9.00 13.32
N THR A 155 -9.88 -7.90 13.17
CA THR A 155 -8.78 -7.75 12.21
C THR A 155 -7.53 -7.17 12.86
N ASP A 156 -6.37 -7.55 12.35
CA ASP A 156 -5.12 -6.85 12.63
C ASP A 156 -5.00 -5.61 11.76
N SER A 157 -4.11 -4.68 12.15
CA SER A 157 -3.84 -3.48 11.36
C SER A 157 -2.35 -3.17 11.27
N VAL A 158 -1.94 -2.66 10.09
CA VAL A 158 -0.64 -2.01 9.91
C VAL A 158 -0.92 -0.56 9.54
N ILE A 159 -0.47 0.35 10.39
CA ILE A 159 -0.79 1.77 10.33
C ILE A 159 0.45 2.53 9.88
N ASP A 160 0.30 3.44 8.91
CA ASP A 160 1.26 4.49 8.63
C ASP A 160 0.99 5.71 9.52
N ASN A 161 2.04 6.36 10.02
CA ASN A 161 1.88 7.57 10.79
C ASN A 161 1.83 8.81 9.88
N ALA A 162 0.66 9.06 9.30
CA ALA A 162 0.43 10.19 8.41
C ALA A 162 0.65 11.55 9.10
N PHE A 163 0.31 11.65 10.38
CA PHE A 163 0.54 12.86 11.18
C PHE A 163 2.03 13.15 11.34
N GLU A 164 2.83 12.14 11.75
CA GLU A 164 4.28 12.27 11.91
C GLU A 164 4.95 12.71 10.60
N GLY A 165 4.54 12.10 9.47
CA GLY A 165 5.07 12.46 8.16
C GLY A 165 4.76 13.89 7.75
N GLY A 166 3.53 14.35 7.96
CA GLY A 166 3.13 15.75 7.72
C GLY A 166 3.88 16.72 8.61
N TYR A 167 4.03 16.40 9.90
CA TYR A 167 4.82 17.18 10.85
C TYR A 167 6.29 17.28 10.41
N MET A 168 6.88 16.16 10.01
CA MET A 168 8.26 16.11 9.50
C MET A 168 8.45 16.98 8.25
N ALA A 169 7.50 16.98 7.32
CA ALA A 169 7.55 17.84 6.13
C ALA A 169 7.52 19.34 6.50
N GLY A 170 6.63 19.73 7.41
CA GLY A 170 6.54 21.10 7.90
C GLY A 170 7.82 21.54 8.62
N ARG A 171 8.31 20.72 9.55
CA ARG A 171 9.57 20.97 10.29
C ARG A 171 10.76 21.16 9.35
N TYR A 172 10.89 20.29 8.36
CA TYR A 172 11.98 20.37 7.40
C TYR A 172 11.99 21.70 6.63
N LEU A 173 10.82 22.16 6.13
CA LEU A 173 10.74 23.46 5.45
C LEU A 173 11.05 24.63 6.37
N ILE A 174 10.62 24.57 7.64
CA ILE A 174 10.92 25.58 8.66
C ILE A 174 12.43 25.63 8.96
N GLU A 175 13.08 24.47 9.11
CA GLU A 175 14.51 24.35 9.36
C GLU A 175 15.37 24.86 8.19
N ARG A 176 14.84 24.75 6.96
CA ARG A 176 15.41 25.35 5.75
C ARG A 176 15.14 26.86 5.65
N GLY A 177 14.50 27.49 6.62
CA GLY A 177 14.30 28.93 6.68
C GLY A 177 13.03 29.45 5.99
N HIS A 178 12.16 28.58 5.48
CA HIS A 178 10.87 29.00 4.92
C HIS A 178 9.90 29.42 6.02
N ARG A 179 9.12 30.47 5.74
CA ARG A 179 8.05 30.98 6.62
C ARG A 179 6.74 31.17 5.87
N ASP A 180 6.83 31.56 4.61
CA ASP A 180 5.69 31.65 3.70
C ASP A 180 5.55 30.30 3.01
N ILE A 181 4.72 29.39 3.57
CA ILE A 181 4.60 28.01 3.14
C ILE A 181 3.14 27.69 2.82
N GLY A 182 2.88 27.18 1.61
CA GLY A 182 1.58 26.68 1.20
C GLY A 182 1.50 25.15 1.31
N VAL A 183 0.30 24.60 1.19
CA VAL A 183 0.06 23.16 1.25
C VAL A 183 -1.01 22.72 0.26
N ILE A 184 -0.74 21.59 -0.40
CA ILE A 184 -1.68 20.87 -1.27
C ILE A 184 -1.94 19.52 -0.58
N PRO A 185 -2.87 19.48 0.39
CA PRO A 185 -3.23 18.21 1.05
C PRO A 185 -3.97 17.29 0.08
N GLY A 186 -3.96 15.98 0.37
CA GLY A 186 -4.89 15.04 -0.25
C GLY A 186 -6.33 15.24 0.24
N PRO A 187 -7.27 14.36 -0.16
CA PRO A 187 -8.66 14.41 0.28
C PRO A 187 -8.76 14.40 1.81
N LEU A 188 -9.42 15.41 2.37
CA LEU A 188 -9.51 15.59 3.83
C LEU A 188 -10.53 14.67 4.49
N GLU A 189 -11.42 14.08 3.72
CA GLU A 189 -12.32 13.01 4.15
C GLU A 189 -11.61 11.67 4.38
N ARG A 190 -10.35 11.54 3.92
CA ARG A 190 -9.49 10.38 4.16
C ARG A 190 -8.56 10.64 5.34
N ASN A 191 -8.43 9.67 6.23
CA ASN A 191 -7.55 9.76 7.40
C ASN A 191 -6.10 10.11 7.01
N THR A 192 -5.61 9.58 5.90
CA THR A 192 -4.25 9.86 5.39
C THR A 192 -4.08 11.32 4.99
N GLY A 193 -5.02 11.88 4.22
CA GLY A 193 -4.99 13.30 3.81
C GLY A 193 -5.13 14.25 5.00
N ALA A 194 -6.12 14.00 5.87
CA ALA A 194 -6.35 14.80 7.07
C ALA A 194 -5.18 14.72 8.05
N GLY A 195 -4.61 13.52 8.26
CA GLY A 195 -3.46 13.30 9.15
C GLY A 195 -2.21 14.04 8.67
N ARG A 196 -1.88 13.96 7.36
CA ARG A 196 -0.74 14.69 6.77
C ARG A 196 -0.89 16.20 6.95
N LEU A 197 -2.09 16.75 6.71
CA LEU A 197 -2.36 18.17 6.92
C LEU A 197 -2.27 18.55 8.41
N ALA A 198 -2.87 17.77 9.31
CA ALA A 198 -2.85 18.05 10.75
C ALA A 198 -1.41 18.07 11.30
N GLY A 199 -0.57 17.13 10.90
CA GLY A 199 0.84 17.12 11.28
C GLY A 199 1.60 18.33 10.76
N PHE A 200 1.41 18.69 9.48
CA PHE A 200 1.99 19.88 8.90
C PHE A 200 1.56 21.15 9.64
N MET A 201 0.26 21.32 9.88
CA MET A 201 -0.27 22.49 10.60
C MET A 201 0.25 22.54 12.05
N LYS A 202 0.48 21.38 12.70
CA LYS A 202 1.10 21.35 14.03
C LYS A 202 2.52 21.91 14.01
N ALA A 203 3.32 21.56 13.00
CA ALA A 203 4.67 22.12 12.83
C ALA A 203 4.62 23.67 12.61
N MET A 204 3.64 24.15 11.83
CA MET A 204 3.44 25.60 11.63
C MET A 204 3.06 26.29 12.93
N GLU A 205 2.12 25.74 13.70
CA GLU A 205 1.68 26.26 14.99
C GLU A 205 2.86 26.43 15.96
N GLU A 206 3.68 25.38 16.13
CA GLU A 206 4.85 25.41 17.01
C GLU A 206 5.91 26.43 16.61
N ALA A 207 6.01 26.72 15.31
CA ALA A 207 6.90 27.76 14.77
C ALA A 207 6.26 29.15 14.73
N LEU A 208 5.02 29.32 15.23
CA LEU A 208 4.23 30.55 15.19
C LEU A 208 4.06 31.08 13.75
N ILE A 209 3.92 30.17 12.77
CA ILE A 209 3.68 30.47 11.38
C ILE A 209 2.17 30.31 11.08
N THR A 210 1.55 31.35 10.56
CA THR A 210 0.17 31.30 10.08
C THR A 210 0.17 30.96 8.57
N VAL A 211 -0.49 29.87 8.19
CA VAL A 211 -0.71 29.52 6.78
C VAL A 211 -2.01 30.19 6.31
N PRO A 212 -1.97 31.10 5.33
CA PRO A 212 -3.16 31.72 4.80
C PRO A 212 -4.12 30.68 4.19
N ALA A 213 -5.42 30.81 4.42
CA ALA A 213 -6.41 29.85 3.94
C ALA A 213 -6.39 29.65 2.41
N ASN A 214 -6.07 30.69 1.65
CA ASN A 214 -5.93 30.64 0.19
C ASN A 214 -4.63 29.95 -0.30
N TRP A 215 -3.73 29.56 0.60
CA TRP A 215 -2.57 28.72 0.32
C TRP A 215 -2.77 27.25 0.73
N ILE A 216 -3.96 26.90 1.20
CA ILE A 216 -4.37 25.54 1.50
C ILE A 216 -5.36 25.14 0.41
N VAL A 217 -4.90 24.37 -0.58
CA VAL A 217 -5.74 23.97 -1.72
C VAL A 217 -5.75 22.46 -1.82
N GLN A 218 -6.92 21.87 -1.55
CA GLN A 218 -7.09 20.43 -1.52
C GLN A 218 -6.92 19.80 -2.92
N GLY A 219 -6.16 18.70 -2.98
CA GLY A 219 -6.07 17.79 -4.12
C GLY A 219 -6.81 16.48 -3.86
N ASP A 220 -6.66 15.54 -4.80
CA ASP A 220 -7.33 14.22 -4.80
C ASP A 220 -6.37 13.04 -4.99
N PHE A 221 -5.07 13.28 -4.81
CA PHE A 221 -3.94 12.38 -5.07
C PHE A 221 -3.63 12.13 -6.56
N GLU A 222 -4.34 12.79 -7.49
CA GLU A 222 -4.06 12.73 -8.92
C GLU A 222 -3.19 13.92 -9.37
N PRO A 223 -2.41 13.78 -10.45
CA PRO A 223 -1.49 14.83 -10.87
C PRO A 223 -2.20 16.11 -11.32
N GLU A 224 -3.38 15.97 -11.95
CA GLU A 224 -4.20 17.12 -12.40
C GLU A 224 -4.65 18.01 -11.25
N SER A 225 -4.94 17.42 -10.09
CA SER A 225 -5.33 18.20 -8.90
C SER A 225 -4.15 18.97 -8.33
N GLY A 226 -2.97 18.35 -8.29
CA GLY A 226 -1.73 19.01 -7.89
C GLY A 226 -1.37 20.18 -8.82
N TYR A 227 -1.55 19.98 -10.13
CA TYR A 227 -1.36 21.04 -11.14
C TYR A 227 -2.31 22.22 -10.92
N ARG A 228 -3.62 21.98 -10.82
CA ARG A 228 -4.62 23.04 -10.58
C ARG A 228 -4.40 23.76 -9.25
N ALA A 229 -4.12 23.02 -8.18
CA ALA A 229 -3.87 23.59 -6.86
C ALA A 229 -2.64 24.51 -6.87
N MET A 230 -1.55 24.08 -7.52
CA MET A 230 -0.34 24.89 -7.66
C MET A 230 -0.61 26.18 -8.43
N GLN A 231 -1.33 26.13 -9.57
CA GLN A 231 -1.73 27.32 -10.31
C GLN A 231 -2.54 28.30 -9.44
N GLN A 232 -3.51 27.78 -8.69
CA GLN A 232 -4.34 28.59 -7.79
C GLN A 232 -3.50 29.28 -6.72
N ILE A 233 -2.58 28.58 -6.06
CA ILE A 233 -1.71 29.14 -5.03
C ILE A 233 -0.77 30.19 -5.64
N LEU A 234 -0.16 29.89 -6.78
CA LEU A 234 0.81 30.79 -7.43
C LEU A 234 0.17 32.04 -8.07
N SER A 235 -1.13 32.03 -8.33
CA SER A 235 -1.87 33.21 -8.79
C SER A 235 -2.08 34.26 -7.68
N GLN A 236 -1.83 33.89 -6.41
CA GLN A 236 -2.00 34.81 -5.27
C GLN A 236 -0.80 35.76 -5.14
N SER A 237 -1.03 36.90 -4.45
CA SER A 237 0.02 37.83 -4.05
C SER A 237 -0.17 38.22 -2.58
N PRO A 238 0.82 38.08 -1.72
CA PRO A 238 2.15 37.45 -1.98
C PRO A 238 2.05 35.97 -2.28
N ARG A 239 3.14 35.39 -2.87
CA ARG A 239 3.29 33.96 -3.12
C ARG A 239 4.04 33.27 -1.98
N PRO A 240 3.75 31.99 -1.68
CA PRO A 240 4.59 31.22 -0.78
C PRO A 240 5.97 30.97 -1.39
N THR A 241 6.96 30.69 -0.54
CA THR A 241 8.34 30.35 -0.94
C THR A 241 8.58 28.84 -0.97
N ALA A 242 7.66 28.08 -0.38
CA ALA A 242 7.66 26.62 -0.39
C ALA A 242 6.25 26.06 -0.38
N ILE A 243 6.10 24.86 -0.95
CA ILE A 243 4.84 24.11 -0.96
C ILE A 243 5.09 22.71 -0.41
N PHE A 244 4.22 22.25 0.48
CA PHE A 244 4.08 20.86 0.84
C PHE A 244 2.95 20.22 0.04
N CYS A 245 3.29 19.20 -0.77
CA CYS A 245 2.29 18.35 -1.46
C CYS A 245 2.11 17.05 -0.67
N GLY A 246 0.87 16.75 -0.29
CA GLY A 246 0.51 15.55 0.45
C GLY A 246 0.60 14.24 -0.35
N GLY A 247 1.22 14.24 -1.55
CA GLY A 247 1.52 13.07 -2.37
C GLY A 247 2.47 13.42 -3.52
N ASP A 248 3.39 12.51 -3.86
CA ASP A 248 4.39 12.72 -4.93
C ASP A 248 3.74 12.89 -6.31
N ILE A 249 2.60 12.24 -6.54
CA ILE A 249 1.88 12.34 -7.81
C ILE A 249 1.25 13.72 -7.97
N MET A 250 0.67 14.29 -6.90
CA MET A 250 0.26 15.69 -6.90
C MET A 250 1.46 16.64 -7.06
N ALA A 251 2.61 16.32 -6.42
CA ALA A 251 3.83 17.11 -6.57
C ALA A 251 4.35 17.11 -8.02
N MET A 252 4.18 16.01 -8.76
CA MET A 252 4.50 15.97 -10.20
C MET A 252 3.66 16.96 -10.99
N GLY A 253 2.36 17.01 -10.76
CA GLY A 253 1.47 18.01 -11.36
C GLY A 253 1.83 19.45 -10.95
N ALA A 254 2.18 19.65 -9.68
CA ALA A 254 2.63 20.94 -9.16
C ALA A 254 3.93 21.42 -9.82
N LEU A 255 4.89 20.51 -10.09
CA LEU A 255 6.11 20.83 -10.85
C LEU A 255 5.80 21.29 -12.26
N CYS A 256 4.88 20.63 -12.98
CA CYS A 256 4.45 21.06 -14.30
C CYS A 256 3.84 22.48 -14.27
N ALA A 257 2.95 22.75 -13.31
CA ALA A 257 2.34 24.07 -13.17
C ALA A 257 3.37 25.17 -12.88
N ALA A 258 4.35 24.90 -12.02
CA ALA A 258 5.43 25.86 -11.72
C ALA A 258 6.26 26.18 -12.98
N ASP A 259 6.64 25.16 -13.74
CA ASP A 259 7.42 25.31 -14.98
C ASP A 259 6.66 26.13 -16.03
N GLU A 260 5.38 25.83 -16.29
CA GLU A 260 4.53 26.57 -17.21
C GLU A 260 4.31 28.04 -16.79
N MET A 261 4.34 28.33 -15.49
CA MET A 261 4.29 29.69 -14.95
C MET A 261 5.67 30.38 -14.93
N GLY A 262 6.72 29.74 -15.47
CA GLY A 262 8.07 30.29 -15.55
C GLY A 262 8.82 30.28 -14.21
N LEU A 263 8.40 29.49 -13.23
CA LEU A 263 9.04 29.38 -11.92
C LEU A 263 9.93 28.16 -11.83
N ARG A 264 11.16 28.36 -11.39
CA ARG A 264 12.15 27.28 -11.23
C ARG A 264 12.04 26.68 -9.83
N VAL A 265 11.98 25.37 -9.77
CA VAL A 265 12.09 24.62 -8.53
C VAL A 265 13.52 24.10 -8.40
N PRO A 266 14.24 24.36 -7.32
CA PRO A 266 13.81 25.03 -6.09
C PRO A 266 14.13 26.55 -6.03
N GLN A 267 14.67 27.18 -7.08
CA GLN A 267 15.24 28.52 -7.00
C GLN A 267 14.20 29.61 -6.72
N ASP A 268 13.03 29.51 -7.32
CA ASP A 268 11.94 30.48 -7.17
C ASP A 268 10.88 30.00 -6.17
N ILE A 269 10.70 28.67 -6.04
CA ILE A 269 9.81 28.04 -5.08
C ILE A 269 10.30 26.63 -4.72
N SER A 270 10.36 26.29 -3.44
CA SER A 270 10.68 24.96 -2.97
C SER A 270 9.47 24.02 -2.96
N LEU A 271 9.66 22.73 -3.21
CA LEU A 271 8.58 21.74 -3.22
C LEU A 271 9.02 20.49 -2.47
N ILE A 272 8.20 20.04 -1.52
CA ILE A 272 8.34 18.75 -0.84
C ILE A 272 7.11 17.89 -1.08
N GLY A 273 7.32 16.60 -1.41
CA GLY A 273 6.27 15.62 -1.64
C GLY A 273 6.04 14.70 -0.46
N TYR A 274 5.28 13.64 -0.71
CA TYR A 274 4.95 12.57 0.23
C TYR A 274 4.79 11.25 -0.54
N ASP A 275 5.13 10.12 0.05
CA ASP A 275 5.12 8.72 -0.40
C ASP A 275 6.49 8.19 -0.81
N ASN A 276 7.38 8.98 -1.39
CA ASN A 276 8.63 8.56 -2.02
C ASN A 276 8.41 7.43 -3.02
N VAL A 277 7.52 7.64 -3.99
CA VAL A 277 7.33 6.70 -5.08
C VAL A 277 8.62 6.55 -5.90
N ARG A 278 8.85 5.37 -6.49
CA ARG A 278 10.12 5.07 -7.22
C ARG A 278 10.49 6.12 -8.26
N ASN A 279 9.49 6.73 -8.89
CA ASN A 279 9.68 7.73 -9.92
C ASN A 279 10.06 9.12 -9.38
N ALA A 280 9.81 9.44 -8.09
CA ALA A 280 10.08 10.76 -7.51
C ALA A 280 11.56 11.21 -7.63
N ARG A 281 12.49 10.26 -7.65
CA ARG A 281 13.93 10.53 -7.86
C ARG A 281 14.28 10.96 -9.28
N PHE A 282 13.40 10.71 -10.25
CA PHE A 282 13.59 11.04 -11.66
C PHE A 282 12.78 12.26 -12.10
N PHE A 283 12.01 12.87 -11.21
CA PHE A 283 11.40 14.15 -11.51
C PHE A 283 12.46 15.23 -11.74
N THR A 284 12.09 16.29 -12.39
CA THR A 284 13.00 17.41 -12.67
C THR A 284 12.44 18.68 -12.00
N PRO A 285 13.07 19.10 -10.86
CA PRO A 285 14.18 18.46 -10.15
C PRO A 285 13.78 17.17 -9.42
N ALA A 286 14.75 16.32 -9.04
CA ALA A 286 14.48 15.15 -8.20
C ALA A 286 13.82 15.58 -6.88
N LEU A 287 12.66 14.98 -6.55
CA LEU A 287 11.76 15.44 -5.50
C LEU A 287 12.23 15.02 -4.10
N THR A 288 12.42 16.01 -3.23
CA THR A 288 12.50 15.82 -1.76
C THR A 288 11.12 15.40 -1.28
N THR A 289 11.03 14.36 -0.45
CA THR A 289 9.74 13.76 -0.11
C THR A 289 9.79 13.02 1.22
N ILE A 290 8.63 12.81 1.84
CA ILE A 290 8.47 11.93 2.98
C ILE A 290 8.28 10.50 2.49
N HIS A 291 9.18 9.61 2.88
CA HIS A 291 9.11 8.20 2.53
C HIS A 291 8.18 7.45 3.47
N GLN A 292 7.14 6.85 2.91
CA GLN A 292 6.38 5.80 3.56
C GLN A 292 7.07 4.46 3.32
N PRO A 293 7.30 3.63 4.36
CA PRO A 293 8.04 2.38 4.21
C PRO A 293 7.17 1.27 3.61
N LYS A 294 6.81 1.41 2.34
CA LYS A 294 5.88 0.55 1.59
C LYS A 294 6.29 -0.92 1.58
N ASP A 295 7.60 -1.20 1.44
CA ASP A 295 8.12 -2.56 1.52
C ASP A 295 7.87 -3.17 2.90
N SER A 296 8.18 -2.42 3.98
CA SER A 296 7.95 -2.88 5.35
C SER A 296 6.46 -3.00 5.67
N LEU A 297 5.61 -2.10 5.14
CA LEU A 297 4.16 -2.16 5.33
C LEU A 297 3.60 -3.45 4.73
N GLY A 298 3.94 -3.76 3.48
CA GLY A 298 3.50 -4.98 2.81
C GLY A 298 4.05 -6.26 3.46
N GLU A 299 5.33 -6.27 3.85
CA GLU A 299 5.97 -7.40 4.54
C GLU A 299 5.35 -7.63 5.93
N THR A 300 5.18 -6.56 6.72
CA THR A 300 4.59 -6.65 8.07
C THR A 300 3.17 -7.17 8.00
N ALA A 301 2.34 -6.63 7.10
CA ALA A 301 0.96 -7.05 6.93
C ALA A 301 0.87 -8.53 6.52
N PHE A 302 1.72 -8.99 5.59
CA PHE A 302 1.76 -10.39 5.20
C PHE A 302 2.19 -11.31 6.36
N ASN A 303 3.22 -10.92 7.12
CA ASN A 303 3.72 -11.72 8.25
C ASN A 303 2.69 -11.79 9.38
N MET A 304 1.99 -10.70 9.70
CA MET A 304 0.88 -10.68 10.66
C MET A 304 -0.26 -11.60 10.21
N LEU A 305 -0.62 -11.55 8.92
CA LEU A 305 -1.64 -12.42 8.36
C LEU A 305 -1.23 -13.89 8.45
N LEU A 306 0.02 -14.20 8.11
CA LEU A 306 0.56 -15.57 8.19
C LEU A 306 0.56 -16.08 9.62
N ASP A 307 0.97 -15.25 10.59
CA ASP A 307 0.89 -15.59 12.02
C ASP A 307 -0.55 -15.90 12.41
N ARG A 308 -1.51 -15.05 12.04
CA ARG A 308 -2.93 -15.26 12.34
C ARG A 308 -3.49 -16.56 11.73
N ILE A 309 -3.08 -16.91 10.51
CA ILE A 309 -3.46 -18.17 9.85
C ILE A 309 -2.88 -19.40 10.59
N VAL A 310 -1.62 -19.32 11.02
CA VAL A 310 -0.89 -20.46 11.61
C VAL A 310 -1.23 -20.63 13.10
N SER A 311 -1.18 -19.57 13.87
CA SER A 311 -1.42 -19.57 15.32
C SER A 311 -2.91 -19.64 15.67
N LYS A 312 -3.80 -19.30 14.72
CA LYS A 312 -5.25 -19.13 14.94
C LYS A 312 -5.55 -18.13 16.06
N ARG A 313 -4.73 -17.10 16.17
CA ARG A 313 -4.89 -16.03 17.15
C ARG A 313 -6.19 -15.27 16.91
N GLU A 314 -6.97 -15.08 17.96
CA GLU A 314 -8.24 -14.34 17.94
C GLU A 314 -8.05 -12.85 18.28
N GLU A 315 -7.09 -12.53 19.16
CA GLU A 315 -6.78 -11.17 19.57
C GLU A 315 -6.24 -10.34 18.40
N SER A 316 -6.78 -9.14 18.21
CA SER A 316 -6.29 -8.19 17.21
C SER A 316 -4.96 -7.56 17.66
N GLN A 317 -4.10 -7.26 16.69
CA GLN A 317 -2.84 -6.55 16.89
C GLN A 317 -2.74 -5.38 15.92
N SER A 318 -2.09 -4.30 16.37
CA SER A 318 -1.77 -3.15 15.54
C SER A 318 -0.27 -2.90 15.57
N ILE A 319 0.33 -2.71 14.38
CA ILE A 319 1.73 -2.33 14.23
C ILE A 319 1.77 -1.01 13.47
N GLU A 320 2.52 -0.05 14.00
CA GLU A 320 2.75 1.24 13.36
C GLU A 320 4.10 1.22 12.63
N VAL A 321 4.11 1.76 11.41
CA VAL A 321 5.32 1.99 10.61
C VAL A 321 5.57 3.48 10.47
N HIS A 322 6.83 3.90 10.65
CA HIS A 322 7.19 5.31 10.74
C HIS A 322 7.74 5.85 9.43
N PRO A 323 7.34 7.06 9.02
CA PRO A 323 7.88 7.74 7.86
C PRO A 323 9.31 8.24 8.09
N ARG A 324 9.99 8.62 7.02
CA ARG A 324 11.28 9.30 7.07
C ARG A 324 11.46 10.30 5.93
N LEU A 325 12.21 11.35 6.16
CA LEU A 325 12.55 12.33 5.14
C LEU A 325 13.59 11.75 4.15
N ILE A 326 13.39 12.02 2.87
CA ILE A 326 14.34 11.77 1.78
C ILE A 326 14.65 13.09 1.11
N GLU A 327 15.80 13.64 1.43
CA GLU A 327 16.27 14.87 0.79
C GLU A 327 16.75 14.61 -0.64
N ARG A 328 16.36 15.52 -1.55
CA ARG A 328 16.81 15.59 -2.95
C ARG A 328 17.04 17.05 -3.36
N ARG A 329 16.58 17.42 -4.56
CA ARG A 329 16.95 18.72 -5.17
C ARG A 329 15.80 19.71 -5.32
N SER A 330 14.59 19.40 -4.82
CA SER A 330 13.41 20.24 -5.00
C SER A 330 13.18 21.24 -3.86
N VAL A 331 14.05 21.27 -2.84
CA VAL A 331 14.00 22.24 -1.74
C VAL A 331 15.36 22.95 -1.65
N ALA A 332 15.32 24.29 -1.61
CA ALA A 332 16.45 25.17 -1.31
C ALA A 332 16.29 25.80 0.08
N ASP A 333 17.31 26.52 0.52
CA ASP A 333 17.18 27.35 1.70
C ASP A 333 16.23 28.53 1.42
N GLY A 334 15.36 28.79 2.37
CA GLY A 334 14.38 29.86 2.28
C GLY A 334 15.00 31.25 2.42
N PRO A 335 14.29 32.30 2.00
CA PRO A 335 14.75 33.67 2.24
C PRO A 335 14.71 33.93 3.74
N PHE A 336 15.88 34.12 4.36
CA PHE A 336 15.98 34.57 5.74
C PHE A 336 15.35 35.97 5.85
N ARG A 337 14.08 36.04 6.28
CA ARG A 337 13.54 37.30 6.77
C ARG A 337 14.04 37.46 8.20
N ASP A 338 14.91 38.45 8.39
CA ASP A 338 15.40 38.85 9.70
C ASP A 338 14.21 39.44 10.51
N TYR A 339 13.49 38.60 11.26
CA TYR A 339 12.38 39.01 12.14
C TYR A 339 12.91 39.60 13.47
N ARG A 340 14.04 40.32 13.41
CA ARG A 340 14.47 41.23 14.49
C ARG A 340 13.92 42.60 14.20
N ARG A 341 12.63 42.81 14.47
CA ARG A 341 12.08 44.15 14.83
C ARG A 341 10.86 43.97 15.69
#